data_0cff7dc58057b264ff7d4038fa08cc0b
#
_entry.id   0cff7dc58057b264ff7d4038fa08cc0b
#
_cell.length_a   1.000
_cell.length_b   1.000
_cell.length_c   1.000
_cell.angle_alpha   90.00
_cell.angle_beta   90.00
_cell.angle_gamma   90.00
#
_symmetry.space_group_name_H-M   'P 1'
#
loop_
_entity.id
_entity.type
_entity.pdbx_description
1 polymer ?
#
loop_
_entity_poly.entity_id
_entity_poly.type
_entity_poly.pdbx_seq_one_letter_code
_entity_poly.pdbx_strand_id
1 'polypeptide(L)'
;CLSRGLGDVYKRQGLNGLRMYPVPADVRRLMYKVKHAQGVDITRIFCGLNEVRNIIPSIHYALEAGMIPQATLCITFSPVHTVEYYTAIAERLIEAGAPEICLKDMAGVGRPEMLGRLTKAIKERHPEIIIQYHGHSGPGLSMASILEVCENGADIIDVAMEPISWGKVHPDVISVQAMLKDAGFQVPEINMKAYMKARAMTQEFIDDFLGYFMDPTNKHMSSLLLKCGLPGGMMGSMMADLKGVHSGINLILRGKNEPELSIDDLLVMLFDEVEYVWPKLGYPPLVTPFSQYVKNVALMNVMSLIKGEERWTMIDNHTWDMILGKSGRLPGALAPEIIALAKEKGYEFTDEDPQKNYPDQLD
;
A
#
# COMPACT_ATOMS: atom_id res chain seq x y z
N CYS A 1 22.41 -10.25 11.40
CA CYS A 1 21.10 -9.73 11.85
C CYS A 1 21.02 -9.86 13.36
N LEU A 2 21.19 -8.77 14.07
CA LEU A 2 20.94 -8.74 15.51
C LEU A 2 19.43 -9.01 15.68
N SER A 3 19.08 -10.11 16.33
CA SER A 3 17.78 -10.30 16.94
C SER A 3 17.56 -9.09 17.85
N ARG A 4 16.93 -8.07 17.33
CA ARG A 4 16.35 -7.04 18.19
C ARG A 4 15.30 -7.79 18.99
N GLY A 5 15.50 -7.91 20.30
CA GLY A 5 14.51 -8.51 21.18
C GLY A 5 13.13 -7.92 20.88
N LEU A 6 12.08 -8.62 21.18
CA LEU A 6 10.66 -8.41 20.89
C LEU A 6 10.19 -6.93 20.78
N GLY A 7 10.79 -6.17 19.85
CA GLY A 7 10.36 -4.82 19.52
C GLY A 7 9.06 -4.87 18.74
N ASP A 8 8.00 -4.29 19.29
CA ASP A 8 6.72 -4.20 18.58
C ASP A 8 6.80 -3.15 17.46
N VAL A 9 6.58 -3.58 16.20
CA VAL A 9 6.58 -2.70 15.04
C VAL A 9 5.15 -2.28 14.74
N TYR A 10 4.85 -1.01 14.93
CA TYR A 10 3.52 -0.48 14.69
C TYR A 10 3.45 0.38 13.42
N LYS A 11 2.53 0.01 12.50
CA LYS A 11 2.32 0.75 11.23
C LYS A 11 1.50 2.02 11.47
N ARG A 12 1.93 3.17 10.90
CA ARG A 12 1.26 4.47 10.98
C ARG A 12 1.26 5.21 9.66
N GLN A 13 0.14 5.84 9.30
CA GLN A 13 0.14 6.87 8.26
C GLN A 13 0.70 8.17 8.84
N GLY A 14 1.62 8.83 8.11
CA GLY A 14 2.29 10.04 8.57
C GLY A 14 1.30 11.10 9.05
N LEU A 15 0.44 11.62 8.17
CA LEU A 15 -0.54 12.66 8.48
C LEU A 15 -1.74 12.15 9.29
N ASN A 16 -2.14 10.89 9.09
CA ASN A 16 -3.37 10.35 9.66
C ASN A 16 -3.18 9.69 11.03
N GLY A 17 -1.94 9.38 11.43
CA GLY A 17 -1.67 8.69 12.69
C GLY A 17 -2.42 7.37 12.78
N LEU A 18 -3.39 7.28 13.70
CA LEU A 18 -4.21 6.08 13.96
C LEU A 18 -5.48 5.99 13.12
N ARG A 19 -5.86 7.06 12.43
CA ARG A 19 -7.16 7.15 11.74
C ARG A 19 -6.99 6.98 10.23
N MET A 20 -8.12 6.85 9.54
CA MET A 20 -8.21 6.95 8.09
C MET A 20 -8.19 8.41 7.60
N TYR A 21 -8.29 9.37 8.51
CA TYR A 21 -8.32 10.81 8.27
C TYR A 21 -7.14 11.49 8.97
N PRO A 22 -6.66 12.63 8.46
CA PRO A 22 -5.62 13.42 9.11
C PRO A 22 -5.98 13.81 10.54
N VAL A 23 -4.97 13.89 11.38
CA VAL A 23 -5.10 14.36 12.77
C VAL A 23 -4.11 15.51 13.02
N PRO A 24 -4.42 16.40 13.99
CA PRO A 24 -3.52 17.48 14.41
C PRO A 24 -2.11 16.99 14.77
N ALA A 25 -1.12 17.85 14.61
CA ALA A 25 0.28 17.53 14.84
C ALA A 25 0.57 17.18 16.31
N ASP A 26 0.01 17.94 17.23
CA ASP A 26 0.10 17.76 18.67
C ASP A 26 -0.48 16.40 19.12
N VAL A 27 -1.63 16.01 18.58
CA VAL A 27 -2.26 14.69 18.83
C VAL A 27 -1.36 13.56 18.34
N ARG A 28 -0.74 13.69 17.15
CA ARG A 28 0.22 12.68 16.65
C ARG A 28 1.47 12.60 17.52
N ARG A 29 2.00 13.75 17.94
CA ARG A 29 3.17 13.82 18.84
C ARG A 29 2.88 13.12 20.16
N LEU A 30 1.72 13.35 20.77
CA LEU A 30 1.30 12.65 21.98
C LEU A 30 1.13 11.15 21.76
N MET A 31 0.55 10.76 20.62
CA MET A 31 0.37 9.34 20.25
C MET A 31 1.69 8.57 20.27
N TYR A 32 2.79 9.12 19.71
CA TYR A 32 4.08 8.43 19.72
C TYR A 32 4.61 8.26 21.13
N LYS A 33 4.52 9.29 21.99
CA LYS A 33 4.92 9.22 23.41
C LYS A 33 4.14 8.14 24.16
N VAL A 34 2.81 8.08 23.97
CA VAL A 34 1.96 7.07 24.61
C VAL A 34 2.33 5.67 24.12
N LYS A 35 2.57 5.49 22.80
CA LYS A 35 2.94 4.18 22.25
C LYS A 35 4.30 3.70 22.74
N HIS A 36 5.28 4.59 22.81
CA HIS A 36 6.58 4.24 23.38
C HIS A 36 6.45 3.83 24.86
N ALA A 37 5.67 4.56 25.64
CA ALA A 37 5.40 4.21 27.05
C ALA A 37 4.66 2.87 27.21
N GLN A 38 3.95 2.41 26.16
CA GLN A 38 3.30 1.09 26.11
C GLN A 38 4.23 -0.03 25.59
N GLY A 39 5.51 0.24 25.33
CA GLY A 39 6.50 -0.74 24.91
C GLY A 39 6.66 -0.89 23.39
N VAL A 40 6.17 0.05 22.59
CA VAL A 40 6.41 0.07 21.14
C VAL A 40 7.73 0.75 20.83
N ASP A 41 8.71 0.00 20.29
CA ASP A 41 10.06 0.49 20.01
C ASP A 41 10.22 1.05 18.60
N ILE A 42 9.59 0.40 17.61
CA ILE A 42 9.73 0.75 16.20
C ILE A 42 8.38 1.22 15.65
N THR A 43 8.36 2.34 14.96
CA THR A 43 7.16 2.82 14.28
C THR A 43 7.38 2.88 12.78
N ARG A 44 6.59 2.12 12.01
CA ARG A 44 6.61 2.13 10.54
C ARG A 44 5.70 3.25 10.04
N ILE A 45 6.31 4.32 9.53
CA ILE A 45 5.61 5.55 9.11
C ILE A 45 5.53 5.58 7.58
N PHE A 46 4.33 5.72 7.04
CA PHE A 46 4.11 5.81 5.59
C PHE A 46 3.13 6.92 5.22
N CYS A 47 3.20 7.37 3.98
CA CYS A 47 2.16 8.16 3.33
C CYS A 47 1.75 7.45 2.04
N GLY A 48 0.44 7.29 1.81
CA GLY A 48 -0.05 6.62 0.61
C GLY A 48 0.34 7.33 -0.69
N LEU A 49 0.63 8.64 -0.67
CA LEU A 49 1.16 9.39 -1.82
C LEU A 49 2.70 9.43 -1.88
N ASN A 50 3.40 8.83 -0.92
CA ASN A 50 4.84 9.04 -0.73
C ASN A 50 5.22 10.53 -0.53
N GLU A 51 4.28 11.35 -0.08
CA GLU A 51 4.50 12.77 0.17
C GLU A 51 5.32 12.96 1.46
N VAL A 52 6.54 13.40 1.30
CA VAL A 52 7.51 13.51 2.40
C VAL A 52 7.09 14.53 3.46
N ARG A 53 6.36 15.59 3.10
CA ARG A 53 5.81 16.58 4.05
C ARG A 53 4.85 15.94 5.05
N ASN A 54 4.19 14.85 4.66
CA ASN A 54 3.31 14.07 5.55
C ASN A 54 4.08 13.09 6.43
N ILE A 55 5.31 12.69 6.07
CA ILE A 55 6.10 11.67 6.78
C ILE A 55 7.10 12.33 7.73
N ILE A 56 7.83 13.34 7.28
CA ILE A 56 8.94 13.98 8.01
C ILE A 56 8.54 14.45 9.42
N PRO A 57 7.42 15.15 9.64
CA PRO A 57 7.04 15.54 11.00
C PRO A 57 6.86 14.36 11.94
N SER A 58 6.32 13.24 11.43
CA SER A 58 6.12 12.02 12.20
C SER A 58 7.43 11.28 12.51
N ILE A 59 8.46 11.39 11.66
CA ILE A 59 9.83 10.92 11.98
C ILE A 59 10.36 11.68 13.20
N HIS A 60 10.25 13.01 13.18
CA HIS A 60 10.72 13.84 14.31
C HIS A 60 9.97 13.54 15.61
N TYR A 61 8.64 13.36 15.57
CA TYR A 61 7.84 13.01 16.75
C TYR A 61 8.20 11.63 17.31
N ALA A 62 8.51 10.67 16.44
CA ALA A 62 8.95 9.34 16.86
C ALA A 62 10.33 9.39 17.53
N LEU A 63 11.28 10.11 16.94
CA LEU A 63 12.62 10.33 17.54
C LEU A 63 12.51 11.04 18.89
N GLU A 64 11.71 12.09 18.99
CA GLU A 64 11.46 12.81 20.25
C GLU A 64 10.85 11.90 21.32
N ALA A 65 10.02 10.94 20.93
CA ALA A 65 9.43 9.97 21.84
C ALA A 65 10.38 8.83 22.23
N GLY A 66 11.61 8.76 21.67
CA GLY A 66 12.57 7.70 21.90
C GLY A 66 12.34 6.44 21.06
N MET A 67 11.48 6.51 20.03
CA MET A 67 11.18 5.41 19.11
C MET A 67 12.14 5.41 17.91
N ILE A 68 12.23 4.27 17.24
CA ILE A 68 12.93 4.12 15.96
C ILE A 68 11.91 4.37 14.83
N PRO A 69 12.01 5.50 14.08
CA PRO A 69 11.17 5.71 12.91
C PRO A 69 11.66 4.88 11.73
N GLN A 70 10.87 3.94 11.27
CA GLN A 70 11.07 3.24 10.01
C GLN A 70 10.24 3.95 8.94
N ALA A 71 10.89 4.76 8.12
CA ALA A 71 10.22 5.49 7.05
C ALA A 71 9.95 4.57 5.85
N THR A 72 8.79 4.76 5.21
CA THR A 72 8.29 3.76 4.26
C THR A 72 8.04 4.36 2.89
N LEU A 73 8.54 3.67 1.87
CA LEU A 73 8.24 3.89 0.47
C LEU A 73 7.09 2.95 0.06
N CYS A 74 5.94 3.51 -0.31
CA CYS A 74 4.83 2.75 -0.85
C CYS A 74 5.14 2.40 -2.30
N ILE A 75 5.46 1.12 -2.55
CA ILE A 75 5.87 0.64 -3.87
C ILE A 75 4.64 0.45 -4.76
N THR A 76 4.74 1.00 -5.96
CA THR A 76 3.84 0.72 -7.05
C THR A 76 4.66 0.69 -8.35
N PHE A 77 4.11 0.16 -9.43
CA PHE A 77 4.82 0.02 -10.70
C PHE A 77 4.13 0.83 -11.79
N SER A 78 4.78 1.89 -12.26
CA SER A 78 4.29 2.76 -13.33
C SER A 78 5.44 3.51 -14.00
N PRO A 79 5.22 4.21 -15.11
CA PRO A 79 6.26 5.02 -15.76
C PRO A 79 6.86 6.13 -14.89
N VAL A 80 6.16 6.59 -13.86
CA VAL A 80 6.65 7.66 -12.96
C VAL A 80 7.29 7.11 -11.69
N HIS A 81 6.99 5.88 -11.31
CA HIS A 81 7.54 5.24 -10.11
C HIS A 81 8.84 4.50 -10.43
N THR A 82 9.88 5.27 -10.72
CA THR A 82 11.21 4.77 -11.09
C THR A 82 12.12 4.58 -9.87
N VAL A 83 13.28 3.96 -10.08
CA VAL A 83 14.33 3.85 -9.04
C VAL A 83 14.75 5.23 -8.57
N GLU A 84 14.93 6.17 -9.48
CA GLU A 84 15.33 7.56 -9.18
C GLU A 84 14.27 8.28 -8.35
N TYR A 85 12.98 8.11 -8.69
CA TYR A 85 11.87 8.67 -7.92
C TYR A 85 11.89 8.18 -6.46
N TYR A 86 12.00 6.88 -6.25
CA TYR A 86 12.04 6.31 -4.90
C TYR A 86 13.31 6.64 -4.14
N THR A 87 14.47 6.67 -4.81
CA THR A 87 15.74 7.03 -4.19
C THR A 87 15.73 8.47 -3.69
N ALA A 88 15.19 9.41 -4.48
CA ALA A 88 15.07 10.81 -4.06
C ALA A 88 14.14 10.98 -2.84
N ILE A 89 13.08 10.19 -2.72
CA ILE A 89 12.24 10.18 -1.52
C ILE A 89 12.99 9.60 -0.34
N ALA A 90 13.68 8.46 -0.52
CA ALA A 90 14.46 7.83 0.54
C ALA A 90 15.52 8.77 1.11
N GLU A 91 16.26 9.49 0.27
CA GLU A 91 17.26 10.48 0.69
C GLU A 91 16.64 11.53 1.63
N ARG A 92 15.52 12.13 1.26
CA ARG A 92 14.84 13.13 2.09
C ARG A 92 14.37 12.58 3.44
N LEU A 93 13.95 11.31 3.49
CA LEU A 93 13.52 10.66 4.72
C LEU A 93 14.70 10.30 5.62
N ILE A 94 15.84 9.90 5.04
CA ILE A 94 17.11 9.64 5.74
C ILE A 94 17.66 10.96 6.30
N GLU A 95 17.70 12.02 5.51
CA GLU A 95 18.11 13.36 5.95
C GLU A 95 17.24 13.88 7.10
N ALA A 96 15.95 13.52 7.14
CA ALA A 96 15.06 13.84 8.26
C ALA A 96 15.32 13.00 9.53
N GLY A 97 16.27 12.07 9.48
CA GLY A 97 16.72 11.26 10.63
C GLY A 97 16.11 9.87 10.72
N ALA A 98 15.50 9.34 9.66
CA ALA A 98 15.03 7.95 9.65
C ALA A 98 16.22 6.98 9.53
N PRO A 99 16.51 6.12 10.53
CA PRO A 99 17.60 5.14 10.46
C PRO A 99 17.22 3.89 9.66
N GLU A 100 15.95 3.75 9.31
CA GLU A 100 15.42 2.58 8.63
C GLU A 100 14.47 2.99 7.50
N ILE A 101 14.60 2.31 6.36
CA ILE A 101 13.70 2.45 5.21
C ILE A 101 12.97 1.13 4.97
N CYS A 102 11.64 1.18 4.84
CA CYS A 102 10.83 0.03 4.45
C CYS A 102 10.39 0.17 2.99
N LEU A 103 10.76 -0.78 2.15
CA LEU A 103 10.20 -0.95 0.81
C LEU A 103 8.88 -1.71 0.95
N LYS A 104 7.75 -1.00 0.88
CA LYS A 104 6.42 -1.58 1.14
C LYS A 104 5.68 -1.87 -0.15
N ASP A 105 5.75 -3.11 -0.61
CA ASP A 105 5.03 -3.63 -1.76
C ASP A 105 3.77 -4.41 -1.31
N MET A 106 2.77 -3.69 -0.81
CA MET A 106 1.55 -4.33 -0.31
C MET A 106 0.63 -4.88 -1.42
N ALA A 107 0.84 -4.51 -2.66
CA ALA A 107 0.16 -5.10 -3.81
C ALA A 107 0.91 -6.32 -4.36
N GLY A 108 2.20 -6.46 -4.03
CA GLY A 108 3.07 -7.50 -4.58
C GLY A 108 3.39 -7.30 -6.06
N VAL A 109 3.32 -6.05 -6.54
CA VAL A 109 3.47 -5.69 -7.96
C VAL A 109 4.84 -5.13 -8.32
N GLY A 110 5.66 -4.85 -7.32
CA GLY A 110 7.05 -4.44 -7.52
C GLY A 110 7.80 -5.47 -8.37
N ARG A 111 8.45 -5.02 -9.41
CA ARG A 111 9.26 -5.91 -10.26
C ARG A 111 10.54 -6.27 -9.52
N PRO A 112 10.92 -7.56 -9.44
CA PRO A 112 12.10 -7.99 -8.68
C PRO A 112 13.36 -7.19 -9.03
N GLU A 113 13.70 -7.06 -10.30
CA GLU A 113 14.87 -6.30 -10.76
C GLU A 113 14.83 -4.82 -10.34
N MET A 114 13.68 -4.16 -10.46
CA MET A 114 13.49 -2.78 -10.02
C MET A 114 13.69 -2.63 -8.51
N LEU A 115 13.16 -3.56 -7.72
CA LEU A 115 13.32 -3.58 -6.26
C LEU A 115 14.78 -3.82 -5.86
N GLY A 116 15.48 -4.75 -6.53
CA GLY A 116 16.92 -4.97 -6.33
C GLY A 116 17.73 -3.71 -6.62
N ARG A 117 17.52 -3.06 -7.78
CA ARG A 117 18.18 -1.80 -8.14
C ARG A 117 17.88 -0.67 -7.14
N LEU A 118 16.66 -0.55 -6.68
CA LEU A 118 16.27 0.44 -5.65
C LEU A 118 17.02 0.19 -4.34
N THR A 119 17.04 -1.07 -3.88
CA THR A 119 17.77 -1.46 -2.68
C THR A 119 19.26 -1.11 -2.81
N LYS A 120 19.88 -1.49 -3.92
CA LYS A 120 21.28 -1.18 -4.23
C LYS A 120 21.54 0.33 -4.25
N ALA A 121 20.70 1.11 -4.95
CA ALA A 121 20.87 2.55 -5.05
C ALA A 121 20.82 3.28 -3.70
N ILE A 122 19.98 2.81 -2.76
CA ILE A 122 19.94 3.35 -1.40
C ILE A 122 21.19 2.92 -0.62
N LYS A 123 21.56 1.63 -0.67
CA LYS A 123 22.73 1.09 0.05
C LYS A 123 24.07 1.65 -0.40
N GLU A 124 24.25 1.92 -1.69
CA GLU A 124 25.48 2.54 -2.21
C GLU A 124 25.69 3.96 -1.65
N ARG A 125 24.62 4.70 -1.38
CA ARG A 125 24.68 6.07 -0.84
C ARG A 125 24.67 6.11 0.68
N HIS A 126 23.97 5.17 1.30
CA HIS A 126 23.71 5.08 2.73
C HIS A 126 23.90 3.64 3.22
N PRO A 127 25.14 3.12 3.28
CA PRO A 127 25.42 1.73 3.65
C PRO A 127 24.97 1.38 5.08
N GLU A 128 24.88 2.38 5.97
CA GLU A 128 24.45 2.24 7.37
C GLU A 128 22.93 2.09 7.53
N ILE A 129 22.13 2.52 6.55
CA ILE A 129 20.67 2.49 6.65
C ILE A 129 20.15 1.04 6.58
N ILE A 130 19.30 0.69 7.52
CA ILE A 130 18.62 -0.60 7.53
C ILE A 130 17.49 -0.58 6.51
N ILE A 131 17.51 -1.52 5.57
CA ILE A 131 16.43 -1.69 4.58
C ILE A 131 15.61 -2.91 4.93
N GLN A 132 14.31 -2.69 5.11
CA GLN A 132 13.32 -3.76 5.29
C GLN A 132 12.44 -3.88 4.06
N TYR A 133 12.23 -5.11 3.58
CA TYR A 133 11.29 -5.39 2.52
C TYR A 133 9.99 -6.00 3.06
N HIS A 134 8.86 -5.41 2.68
CA HIS A 134 7.51 -5.83 3.00
C HIS A 134 6.75 -6.11 1.70
N GLY A 135 6.75 -7.34 1.25
CA GLY A 135 6.14 -7.74 -0.02
C GLY A 135 5.04 -8.79 0.15
N HIS A 136 3.90 -8.59 -0.54
CA HIS A 136 2.80 -9.54 -0.54
C HIS A 136 2.92 -10.54 -1.69
N SER A 137 2.37 -11.75 -1.50
CA SER A 137 2.51 -12.87 -2.45
C SER A 137 1.46 -12.85 -3.58
N GLY A 138 0.41 -12.04 -3.46
CA GLY A 138 -0.77 -12.09 -4.31
C GLY A 138 -0.54 -12.33 -5.80
N PRO A 139 0.31 -11.55 -6.48
CA PRO A 139 0.62 -11.74 -7.90
C PRO A 139 1.64 -12.85 -8.21
N GLY A 140 2.34 -13.39 -7.19
CA GLY A 140 3.30 -14.48 -7.38
C GLY A 140 4.78 -14.07 -7.50
N LEU A 141 5.12 -12.78 -7.37
CA LEU A 141 6.50 -12.29 -7.53
C LEU A 141 7.32 -12.27 -6.24
N SER A 142 6.70 -12.44 -5.07
CA SER A 142 7.31 -12.16 -3.77
C SER A 142 8.61 -12.91 -3.49
N MET A 143 8.73 -14.19 -3.86
CA MET A 143 9.96 -14.97 -3.62
C MET A 143 11.13 -14.42 -4.45
N ALA A 144 10.90 -14.12 -5.73
CA ALA A 144 11.91 -13.50 -6.58
C ALA A 144 12.29 -12.10 -6.06
N SER A 145 11.31 -11.31 -5.65
CA SER A 145 11.55 -9.98 -5.08
C SER A 145 12.38 -10.03 -3.78
N ILE A 146 12.10 -11.00 -2.90
CA ILE A 146 12.87 -11.22 -1.67
C ILE A 146 14.33 -11.55 -2.00
N LEU A 147 14.55 -12.46 -2.94
CA LEU A 147 15.92 -12.84 -3.33
C LEU A 147 16.68 -11.61 -3.87
N GLU A 148 16.08 -10.90 -4.82
CA GLU A 148 16.67 -9.69 -5.43
C GLU A 148 17.01 -8.61 -4.41
N VAL A 149 16.12 -8.30 -3.48
CA VAL A 149 16.43 -7.26 -2.48
C VAL A 149 17.51 -7.74 -1.50
N CYS A 150 17.55 -9.02 -1.14
CA CYS A 150 18.60 -9.58 -0.27
C CYS A 150 19.97 -9.54 -0.96
N GLU A 151 20.05 -9.93 -2.23
CA GLU A 151 21.29 -9.88 -3.01
C GLU A 151 21.84 -8.44 -3.17
N ASN A 152 20.97 -7.45 -3.08
CA ASN A 152 21.31 -6.03 -3.16
C ASN A 152 21.37 -5.31 -1.80
N GLY A 153 21.35 -6.05 -0.68
CA GLY A 153 21.70 -5.52 0.66
C GLY A 153 20.52 -5.23 1.58
N ALA A 154 19.33 -5.76 1.33
CA ALA A 154 18.25 -5.68 2.32
C ALA A 154 18.60 -6.45 3.60
N ASP A 155 18.30 -5.85 4.76
CA ASP A 155 18.66 -6.37 6.07
C ASP A 155 17.55 -7.17 6.72
N ILE A 156 16.29 -6.83 6.43
CA ILE A 156 15.12 -7.41 7.09
C ILE A 156 14.04 -7.75 6.05
N ILE A 157 13.45 -8.94 6.18
CA ILE A 157 12.35 -9.40 5.33
C ILE A 157 11.12 -9.68 6.19
N ASP A 158 9.98 -9.10 5.82
CA ASP A 158 8.68 -9.44 6.42
C ASP A 158 8.20 -10.78 5.85
N VAL A 159 7.83 -11.68 6.74
CA VAL A 159 7.33 -13.02 6.40
C VAL A 159 6.08 -13.33 7.21
N ALA A 160 5.37 -14.40 6.85
CA ALA A 160 4.25 -14.93 7.59
C ALA A 160 4.53 -16.37 8.02
N MET A 161 3.59 -17.00 8.74
CA MET A 161 3.65 -18.40 9.11
C MET A 161 2.34 -19.10 8.78
N GLU A 162 2.42 -20.43 8.54
CA GLU A 162 1.21 -21.23 8.42
C GLU A 162 0.35 -21.16 9.71
N PRO A 163 -0.98 -21.19 9.56
CA PRO A 163 -1.78 -21.39 8.34
C PRO A 163 -2.16 -20.10 7.61
N ILE A 164 -1.60 -18.95 7.99
CA ILE A 164 -1.95 -17.61 7.48
C ILE A 164 -0.91 -17.02 6.52
N SER A 165 0.06 -17.82 6.07
CA SER A 165 1.02 -17.45 5.03
C SER A 165 0.45 -17.60 3.61
N TRP A 166 1.14 -17.01 2.61
CA TRP A 166 0.80 -17.07 1.19
C TRP A 166 -0.47 -16.29 0.80
N GLY A 167 -0.98 -16.56 -0.38
CA GLY A 167 -2.16 -15.88 -0.90
C GLY A 167 -1.95 -14.37 -1.00
N LYS A 168 -2.81 -13.61 -0.36
CA LYS A 168 -2.78 -12.12 -0.38
C LYS A 168 -1.86 -11.50 0.69
N VAL A 169 -1.12 -12.31 1.44
CA VAL A 169 -0.19 -11.86 2.48
C VAL A 169 1.25 -12.25 2.13
N HIS A 170 2.14 -12.34 3.12
CA HIS A 170 3.55 -12.67 2.91
C HIS A 170 3.80 -14.17 2.63
N PRO A 171 4.94 -14.49 2.01
CA PRO A 171 5.42 -15.88 1.94
C PRO A 171 5.67 -16.47 3.32
N ASP A 172 5.68 -17.79 3.37
CA ASP A 172 5.98 -18.51 4.61
C ASP A 172 7.46 -18.40 4.98
N VAL A 173 7.71 -18.19 6.27
CA VAL A 173 9.07 -18.05 6.83
C VAL A 173 9.97 -19.24 6.54
N ILE A 174 9.43 -20.48 6.54
CA ILE A 174 10.22 -21.69 6.26
C ILE A 174 10.70 -21.68 4.82
N SER A 175 9.82 -21.35 3.87
CA SER A 175 10.18 -21.28 2.45
C SER A 175 11.20 -20.18 2.16
N VAL A 176 11.02 -19.01 2.78
CA VAL A 176 11.97 -17.89 2.65
C VAL A 176 13.32 -18.26 3.27
N GLN A 177 13.34 -18.87 4.46
CA GLN A 177 14.59 -19.33 5.07
C GLN A 177 15.31 -20.35 4.19
N ALA A 178 14.60 -21.32 3.64
CA ALA A 178 15.19 -22.36 2.79
C ALA A 178 15.81 -21.74 1.52
N MET A 179 15.08 -20.83 0.84
CA MET A 179 15.58 -20.12 -0.34
C MET A 179 16.82 -19.30 -0.04
N LEU A 180 16.81 -18.51 1.04
CA LEU A 180 17.94 -17.66 1.39
C LEU A 180 19.17 -18.47 1.83
N LYS A 181 19.00 -19.60 2.53
CA LYS A 181 20.11 -20.50 2.85
C LYS A 181 20.73 -21.12 1.59
N ASP A 182 19.89 -21.57 0.63
CA ASP A 182 20.36 -22.10 -0.65
C ASP A 182 21.14 -21.05 -1.45
N ALA A 183 20.71 -19.79 -1.39
CA ALA A 183 21.41 -18.65 -1.98
C ALA A 183 22.69 -18.21 -1.21
N GLY A 184 23.06 -18.88 -0.12
CA GLY A 184 24.26 -18.63 0.66
C GLY A 184 24.14 -17.60 1.77
N PHE A 185 22.96 -17.11 2.06
CA PHE A 185 22.73 -16.17 3.17
C PHE A 185 22.74 -16.85 4.54
N GLN A 186 23.29 -16.15 5.53
CA GLN A 186 23.15 -16.54 6.92
C GLN A 186 21.85 -15.98 7.48
N VAL A 187 20.92 -16.85 7.80
CA VAL A 187 19.60 -16.51 8.34
C VAL A 187 19.39 -17.19 9.69
N PRO A 188 18.62 -16.57 10.62
CA PRO A 188 18.34 -17.18 11.92
C PRO A 188 17.69 -18.56 11.80
N GLU A 189 18.04 -19.47 12.69
CA GLU A 189 17.41 -20.79 12.75
C GLU A 189 15.99 -20.69 13.34
N ILE A 190 15.05 -21.40 12.71
CA ILE A 190 13.67 -21.48 13.19
C ILE A 190 13.59 -22.60 14.23
N ASN A 191 13.09 -22.29 15.42
CA ASN A 191 12.73 -23.32 16.38
C ASN A 191 11.46 -24.03 15.90
N MET A 192 11.63 -25.14 15.19
CA MET A 192 10.52 -25.89 14.59
C MET A 192 9.49 -26.39 15.61
N LYS A 193 9.90 -26.71 16.83
CA LYS A 193 8.96 -27.11 17.88
C LYS A 193 8.06 -25.96 18.30
N ALA A 194 8.62 -24.75 18.44
CA ALA A 194 7.86 -23.54 18.75
C ALA A 194 6.97 -23.15 17.56
N TYR A 195 7.49 -23.22 16.33
CA TYR A 195 6.74 -22.95 15.11
C TYR A 195 5.50 -23.86 15.00
N MET A 196 5.67 -25.18 15.16
CA MET A 196 4.56 -26.14 15.08
C MET A 196 3.51 -25.92 16.17
N LYS A 197 3.93 -25.55 17.39
CA LYS A 197 3.00 -25.17 18.46
C LYS A 197 2.22 -23.92 18.11
N ALA A 198 2.88 -22.85 17.65
CA ALA A 198 2.23 -21.62 17.24
C ALA A 198 1.26 -21.86 16.08
N ARG A 199 1.67 -22.65 15.06
CA ARG A 199 0.81 -23.05 13.94
C ARG A 199 -0.46 -23.76 14.40
N ALA A 200 -0.33 -24.75 15.30
CA ALA A 200 -1.48 -25.49 15.83
C ALA A 200 -2.44 -24.60 16.60
N MET A 201 -1.92 -23.72 17.48
CA MET A 201 -2.76 -22.76 18.23
C MET A 201 -3.46 -21.76 17.31
N THR A 202 -2.77 -21.31 16.27
CA THR A 202 -3.37 -20.40 15.27
C THR A 202 -4.47 -21.10 14.48
N GLN A 203 -4.27 -22.36 14.09
CA GLN A 203 -5.29 -23.15 13.39
C GLN A 203 -6.52 -23.38 14.27
N GLU A 204 -6.32 -23.77 15.53
CA GLU A 204 -7.40 -23.95 16.50
C GLU A 204 -8.24 -22.65 16.66
N PHE A 205 -7.56 -21.51 16.80
CA PHE A 205 -8.24 -20.21 16.86
C PHE A 205 -9.03 -19.86 15.58
N ILE A 206 -8.48 -20.23 14.41
CA ILE A 206 -9.18 -20.05 13.13
C ILE A 206 -10.44 -20.94 13.10
N ASP A 207 -10.30 -22.22 13.48
CA ASP A 207 -11.38 -23.20 13.41
C ASP A 207 -12.51 -22.84 14.38
N ASP A 208 -12.15 -22.40 15.58
CA ASP A 208 -13.12 -22.09 16.65
C ASP A 208 -13.80 -20.71 16.46
N PHE A 209 -13.09 -19.72 15.92
CA PHE A 209 -13.55 -18.35 15.93
C PHE A 209 -13.54 -17.64 14.57
N LEU A 210 -12.40 -17.66 13.85
CA LEU A 210 -12.24 -16.89 12.62
C LEU A 210 -12.81 -17.55 11.37
N GLY A 211 -13.01 -18.88 11.36
CA GLY A 211 -13.44 -19.64 10.19
C GLY A 211 -14.73 -19.11 9.56
N TYR A 212 -15.63 -18.55 10.36
CA TYR A 212 -16.88 -17.94 9.90
C TYR A 212 -16.67 -16.59 9.19
N PHE A 213 -15.55 -15.91 9.44
CA PHE A 213 -15.27 -14.56 8.95
C PHE A 213 -14.18 -14.55 7.88
N MET A 214 -13.45 -15.63 7.70
CA MET A 214 -12.37 -15.74 6.73
C MET A 214 -12.92 -16.19 5.37
N ASP A 215 -12.82 -15.32 4.38
CA ASP A 215 -13.09 -15.70 3.00
C ASP A 215 -11.96 -16.62 2.48
N PRO A 216 -12.25 -17.88 2.09
CA PRO A 216 -11.26 -18.80 1.55
C PRO A 216 -10.49 -18.26 0.34
N THR A 217 -11.08 -17.33 -0.42
CA THR A 217 -10.42 -16.68 -1.56
C THR A 217 -9.22 -15.83 -1.16
N ASN A 218 -9.06 -15.48 0.12
CA ASN A 218 -7.87 -14.78 0.62
C ASN A 218 -6.57 -15.59 0.48
N LYS A 219 -6.68 -16.92 0.39
CA LYS A 219 -5.54 -17.81 0.12
C LYS A 219 -5.20 -17.91 -1.38
N HIS A 220 -6.04 -17.41 -2.26
CA HIS A 220 -5.80 -17.48 -3.69
C HIS A 220 -4.84 -16.39 -4.13
N MET A 221 -3.87 -16.77 -4.94
CA MET A 221 -3.00 -15.88 -5.68
C MET A 221 -3.67 -15.54 -7.01
N SER A 222 -3.41 -14.34 -7.53
CA SER A 222 -3.94 -13.90 -8.82
C SER A 222 -2.93 -13.04 -9.57
N SER A 223 -2.45 -13.55 -10.70
CA SER A 223 -1.58 -12.79 -11.60
C SER A 223 -2.28 -11.61 -12.28
N LEU A 224 -3.62 -11.58 -12.29
CA LEU A 224 -4.40 -10.44 -12.79
C LEU A 224 -4.09 -9.15 -12.04
N LEU A 225 -3.64 -9.23 -10.78
CA LEU A 225 -3.19 -8.07 -10.00
C LEU A 225 -2.02 -7.34 -10.65
N LEU A 226 -1.20 -8.02 -11.46
CA LEU A 226 -0.09 -7.39 -12.20
C LEU A 226 -0.58 -6.42 -13.29
N LYS A 227 -1.78 -6.65 -13.83
CA LYS A 227 -2.37 -5.79 -14.84
C LYS A 227 -2.86 -4.47 -14.24
N CYS A 228 -3.66 -4.55 -13.19
CA CYS A 228 -4.28 -3.37 -12.60
C CYS A 228 -3.45 -2.69 -11.49
N GLY A 229 -2.43 -3.34 -10.94
CA GLY A 229 -1.58 -2.83 -9.85
C GLY A 229 -2.28 -2.62 -8.51
N LEU A 230 -3.54 -3.04 -8.38
CA LEU A 230 -4.33 -2.89 -7.16
C LEU A 230 -3.93 -3.92 -6.10
N PRO A 231 -4.01 -3.56 -4.80
CA PRO A 231 -3.73 -4.49 -3.71
C PRO A 231 -4.66 -5.70 -3.72
N GLY A 232 -4.10 -6.89 -3.50
CA GLY A 232 -4.86 -8.15 -3.50
C GLY A 232 -6.04 -8.16 -2.51
N GLY A 233 -5.92 -7.47 -1.37
CA GLY A 233 -7.01 -7.28 -0.42
C GLY A 233 -8.22 -6.51 -0.99
N MET A 234 -8.04 -5.74 -2.06
CA MET A 234 -9.15 -5.05 -2.73
C MET A 234 -9.96 -5.94 -3.67
N MET A 235 -9.42 -7.09 -4.11
CA MET A 235 -10.17 -8.00 -4.99
C MET A 235 -11.50 -8.42 -4.38
N GLY A 236 -11.52 -8.73 -3.08
CA GLY A 236 -12.75 -9.08 -2.38
C GLY A 236 -13.79 -7.95 -2.40
N SER A 237 -13.37 -6.72 -2.10
CA SER A 237 -14.26 -5.56 -2.15
C SER A 237 -14.72 -5.24 -3.58
N MET A 238 -13.84 -5.33 -4.58
CA MET A 238 -14.20 -5.15 -5.99
C MET A 238 -15.25 -6.18 -6.44
N MET A 239 -15.04 -7.45 -6.12
CA MET A 239 -16.00 -8.49 -6.44
C MET A 239 -17.34 -8.28 -5.74
N ALA A 240 -17.34 -7.78 -4.50
CA ALA A 240 -18.57 -7.42 -3.79
C ALA A 240 -19.29 -6.24 -4.44
N ASP A 241 -18.54 -5.19 -4.83
CA ASP A 241 -19.09 -4.03 -5.53
C ASP A 241 -19.70 -4.44 -6.88
N LEU A 242 -18.97 -5.24 -7.68
CA LEU A 242 -19.46 -5.73 -8.98
C LEU A 242 -20.72 -6.59 -8.82
N LYS A 243 -20.77 -7.49 -7.83
CA LYS A 243 -21.99 -8.26 -7.53
C LYS A 243 -23.16 -7.36 -7.14
N GLY A 244 -22.87 -6.29 -6.38
CA GLY A 244 -23.90 -5.31 -5.96
C GLY A 244 -24.52 -4.55 -7.13
N VAL A 245 -23.74 -4.21 -8.16
CA VAL A 245 -24.23 -3.45 -9.34
C VAL A 245 -24.67 -4.32 -10.51
N HIS A 246 -24.28 -5.59 -10.55
CA HIS A 246 -24.48 -6.51 -11.68
C HIS A 246 -25.94 -6.59 -12.17
N SER A 247 -26.89 -6.82 -11.25
CA SER A 247 -28.31 -6.94 -11.60
C SER A 247 -28.88 -5.63 -12.17
N GLY A 248 -28.43 -4.48 -11.62
CA GLY A 248 -28.85 -3.17 -12.12
C GLY A 248 -28.28 -2.87 -13.51
N ILE A 249 -27.02 -3.22 -13.76
CA ILE A 249 -26.37 -3.10 -15.07
C ILE A 249 -27.13 -3.94 -16.12
N ASN A 250 -27.39 -5.20 -15.81
CA ASN A 250 -28.08 -6.09 -16.76
C ASN A 250 -29.55 -5.67 -17.02
N LEU A 251 -30.18 -5.02 -16.03
CA LEU A 251 -31.51 -4.41 -16.27
C LEU A 251 -31.43 -3.26 -17.31
N ILE A 252 -30.41 -2.42 -17.24
CA ILE A 252 -30.16 -1.33 -18.19
C ILE A 252 -29.89 -1.90 -19.58
N LEU A 253 -29.03 -2.92 -19.71
CA LEU A 253 -28.67 -3.56 -20.98
C LEU A 253 -29.89 -4.21 -21.65
N ARG A 254 -30.74 -4.92 -20.88
CA ARG A 254 -32.01 -5.47 -21.37
C ARG A 254 -32.93 -4.36 -21.94
N GLY A 255 -32.99 -3.22 -21.22
CA GLY A 255 -33.78 -2.07 -21.70
C GLY A 255 -33.27 -1.48 -23.02
N LYS A 256 -32.00 -1.70 -23.34
CA LYS A 256 -31.34 -1.29 -24.59
C LYS A 256 -31.31 -2.39 -25.66
N ASN A 257 -31.84 -3.58 -25.39
CA ASN A 257 -31.68 -4.78 -26.21
C ASN A 257 -30.22 -5.18 -26.45
N GLU A 258 -29.34 -4.93 -25.46
CA GLU A 258 -27.93 -5.32 -25.46
C GLU A 258 -27.73 -6.63 -24.68
N PRO A 259 -26.71 -7.44 -25.02
CA PRO A 259 -26.36 -8.66 -24.26
C PRO A 259 -26.08 -8.38 -22.79
N GLU A 260 -26.52 -9.29 -21.92
CA GLU A 260 -26.14 -9.25 -20.50
C GLU A 260 -24.66 -9.53 -20.33
N LEU A 261 -24.04 -8.88 -19.35
CA LEU A 261 -22.65 -9.06 -18.96
C LEU A 261 -22.55 -10.03 -17.77
N SER A 262 -21.55 -10.88 -17.78
CA SER A 262 -21.15 -11.65 -16.62
C SER A 262 -20.38 -10.76 -15.62
N ILE A 263 -20.16 -11.27 -14.38
CA ILE A 263 -19.31 -10.58 -13.41
C ILE A 263 -17.85 -10.50 -13.92
N ASP A 264 -17.39 -11.52 -14.65
CA ASP A 264 -16.04 -11.54 -15.22
C ASP A 264 -15.89 -10.51 -16.35
N ASP A 265 -16.92 -10.32 -17.19
CA ASP A 265 -16.92 -9.23 -18.18
C ASP A 265 -16.83 -7.86 -17.51
N LEU A 266 -17.61 -7.64 -16.44
CA LEU A 266 -17.54 -6.40 -15.67
C LEU A 266 -16.17 -6.22 -14.97
N LEU A 267 -15.55 -7.29 -14.53
CA LEU A 267 -14.21 -7.23 -13.93
C LEU A 267 -13.16 -6.82 -14.97
N VAL A 268 -13.23 -7.35 -16.18
CA VAL A 268 -12.36 -6.94 -17.31
C VAL A 268 -12.57 -5.46 -17.62
N MET A 269 -13.82 -5.01 -17.78
CA MET A 269 -14.13 -3.60 -18.01
C MET A 269 -13.60 -2.69 -16.90
N LEU A 270 -13.71 -3.12 -15.64
CA LEU A 270 -13.19 -2.35 -14.51
C LEU A 270 -11.67 -2.26 -14.54
N PHE A 271 -10.95 -3.34 -14.89
CA PHE A 271 -9.49 -3.31 -15.00
C PHE A 271 -9.03 -2.40 -16.14
N ASP A 272 -9.67 -2.47 -17.29
CA ASP A 272 -9.36 -1.59 -18.43
C ASP A 272 -9.63 -0.12 -18.07
N GLU A 273 -10.71 0.14 -17.32
CA GLU A 273 -11.01 1.51 -16.87
C GLU A 273 -10.06 1.99 -15.76
N VAL A 274 -9.55 1.12 -14.88
CA VAL A 274 -8.48 1.47 -13.93
C VAL A 274 -7.20 1.86 -14.68
N GLU A 275 -6.81 1.10 -15.72
CA GLU A 275 -5.67 1.44 -16.57
C GLU A 275 -5.85 2.78 -17.30
N TYR A 276 -7.07 3.13 -17.66
CA TYR A 276 -7.40 4.42 -18.29
C TYR A 276 -7.38 5.59 -17.30
N VAL A 277 -7.99 5.40 -16.11
CA VAL A 277 -8.18 6.43 -15.09
C VAL A 277 -6.87 6.76 -14.36
N TRP A 278 -6.10 5.75 -13.99
CA TRP A 278 -4.94 5.91 -13.11
C TRP A 278 -3.90 6.92 -13.62
N PRO A 279 -3.41 6.84 -14.87
CA PRO A 279 -2.48 7.85 -15.42
C PRO A 279 -3.08 9.26 -15.45
N LYS A 280 -4.39 9.39 -15.71
CA LYS A 280 -5.07 10.69 -15.79
C LYS A 280 -5.19 11.38 -14.44
N LEU A 281 -5.20 10.62 -13.36
CA LEU A 281 -5.16 11.11 -11.99
C LEU A 281 -3.73 11.34 -11.45
N GLY A 282 -2.70 11.32 -12.31
CA GLY A 282 -1.31 11.59 -11.91
C GLY A 282 -0.64 10.43 -11.19
N TYR A 283 -1.02 9.20 -11.47
CA TYR A 283 -0.43 7.98 -10.93
C TYR A 283 -0.32 7.94 -9.40
N PRO A 284 -1.38 8.25 -8.62
CA PRO A 284 -1.29 8.06 -7.18
C PRO A 284 -0.90 6.61 -6.85
N PRO A 285 0.00 6.36 -5.89
CA PRO A 285 0.36 4.99 -5.54
C PRO A 285 -0.89 4.18 -5.19
N LEU A 286 -0.98 2.95 -5.71
CA LEU A 286 -2.17 2.10 -5.53
C LEU A 286 -2.16 1.41 -4.15
N VAL A 287 -2.13 2.24 -3.11
CA VAL A 287 -2.25 1.85 -1.70
C VAL A 287 -3.42 2.60 -1.07
N THR A 288 -3.98 2.05 0.01
CA THR A 288 -5.10 2.68 0.73
C THR A 288 -4.72 4.07 1.30
N PRO A 289 -5.56 5.11 1.14
CA PRO A 289 -6.90 5.08 0.54
C PRO A 289 -6.94 5.31 -0.98
N PHE A 290 -5.83 5.73 -1.61
CA PHE A 290 -5.78 6.21 -2.99
C PHE A 290 -6.15 5.14 -4.03
N SER A 291 -5.80 3.88 -3.76
CA SER A 291 -6.26 2.75 -4.58
C SER A 291 -7.79 2.63 -4.62
N GLN A 292 -8.48 2.97 -3.52
CA GLN A 292 -9.93 2.99 -3.48
C GLN A 292 -10.50 4.14 -4.33
N TYR A 293 -9.86 5.31 -4.30
CA TYR A 293 -10.29 6.46 -5.09
C TYR A 293 -10.22 6.16 -6.59
N VAL A 294 -9.08 5.63 -7.04
CA VAL A 294 -8.91 5.21 -8.46
C VAL A 294 -9.94 4.17 -8.85
N LYS A 295 -10.12 3.13 -8.02
CA LYS A 295 -11.12 2.07 -8.28
C LYS A 295 -12.55 2.63 -8.33
N ASN A 296 -12.91 3.52 -7.42
CA ASN A 296 -14.25 4.07 -7.36
C ASN A 296 -14.56 4.92 -8.61
N VAL A 297 -13.62 5.77 -9.02
CA VAL A 297 -13.77 6.54 -10.27
C VAL A 297 -13.90 5.60 -11.47
N ALA A 298 -13.07 4.57 -11.57
CA ALA A 298 -13.16 3.58 -12.64
C ALA A 298 -14.53 2.87 -12.66
N LEU A 299 -15.03 2.45 -11.50
CA LEU A 299 -16.34 1.80 -11.39
C LEU A 299 -17.49 2.75 -11.83
N MET A 300 -17.44 4.00 -11.38
CA MET A 300 -18.44 5.00 -11.80
C MET A 300 -18.38 5.26 -13.30
N ASN A 301 -17.19 5.33 -13.88
CA ASN A 301 -17.02 5.48 -15.33
C ASN A 301 -17.60 4.27 -16.09
N VAL A 302 -17.32 3.03 -15.64
CA VAL A 302 -17.92 1.82 -16.26
C VAL A 302 -19.44 1.91 -16.24
N MET A 303 -20.03 2.31 -15.11
CA MET A 303 -21.49 2.47 -15.00
C MET A 303 -22.05 3.56 -15.93
N SER A 304 -21.37 4.70 -16.04
CA SER A 304 -21.75 5.80 -16.94
C SER A 304 -21.68 5.36 -18.40
N LEU A 305 -20.58 4.72 -18.81
CA LEU A 305 -20.40 4.21 -20.17
C LEU A 305 -21.48 3.20 -20.57
N ILE A 306 -21.86 2.28 -19.68
CA ILE A 306 -22.96 1.32 -19.92
C ILE A 306 -24.30 2.04 -20.11
N LYS A 307 -24.52 3.15 -19.41
CA LYS A 307 -25.71 3.99 -19.62
C LYS A 307 -25.66 4.79 -20.91
N GLY A 308 -24.51 4.93 -21.54
CA GLY A 308 -24.28 5.79 -22.72
C GLY A 308 -23.95 7.24 -22.33
N GLU A 309 -23.51 7.45 -21.10
CA GLU A 309 -23.05 8.72 -20.56
C GLU A 309 -21.53 8.85 -20.72
N GLU A 310 -20.99 10.05 -20.53
CA GLU A 310 -19.55 10.31 -20.56
C GLU A 310 -18.86 9.87 -19.26
N ARG A 311 -17.52 9.76 -19.30
CA ARG A 311 -16.67 9.54 -18.12
C ARG A 311 -16.67 10.78 -17.23
N TRP A 312 -16.20 10.61 -15.99
CA TRP A 312 -15.95 11.67 -15.01
C TRP A 312 -17.23 12.39 -14.50
N THR A 313 -18.38 11.81 -14.72
CA THR A 313 -19.65 12.36 -14.23
C THR A 313 -19.77 12.31 -12.71
N MET A 314 -19.14 11.32 -12.08
CA MET A 314 -19.15 11.12 -10.62
C MET A 314 -17.73 10.93 -10.08
N ILE A 315 -17.25 11.94 -9.38
CA ILE A 315 -16.00 11.90 -8.61
C ILE A 315 -16.34 12.37 -7.19
N ASP A 316 -16.05 11.53 -6.19
CA ASP A 316 -16.33 11.85 -4.80
C ASP A 316 -15.40 12.94 -4.23
N ASN A 317 -15.80 13.55 -3.11
CA ASN A 317 -15.07 14.66 -2.51
C ASN A 317 -13.64 14.29 -2.06
N HIS A 318 -13.41 13.06 -1.58
CA HIS A 318 -12.08 12.65 -1.15
C HIS A 318 -11.14 12.46 -2.34
N THR A 319 -11.68 11.95 -3.44
CA THR A 319 -10.95 11.87 -4.72
C THR A 319 -10.64 13.28 -5.24
N TRP A 320 -11.58 14.24 -5.15
CA TRP A 320 -11.30 15.63 -5.47
C TRP A 320 -10.24 16.24 -4.57
N ASP A 321 -10.25 15.99 -3.27
CA ASP A 321 -9.22 16.48 -2.34
C ASP A 321 -7.83 15.96 -2.70
N MET A 322 -7.71 14.71 -3.18
CA MET A 322 -6.46 14.16 -3.73
C MET A 322 -6.06 14.89 -5.02
N ILE A 323 -6.98 15.03 -6.00
CA ILE A 323 -6.73 15.68 -7.29
C ILE A 323 -6.27 17.13 -7.09
N LEU A 324 -6.90 17.85 -6.18
CA LEU A 324 -6.63 19.26 -5.91
C LEU A 324 -5.36 19.52 -5.08
N GLY A 325 -4.68 18.47 -4.63
CA GLY A 325 -3.43 18.58 -3.87
C GLY A 325 -3.59 18.75 -2.36
N LYS A 326 -4.81 18.71 -1.82
CA LYS A 326 -5.07 18.87 -0.38
C LYS A 326 -4.48 17.72 0.47
N SER A 327 -4.28 16.54 -0.14
CA SER A 327 -3.64 15.39 0.52
C SER A 327 -2.11 15.35 0.33
N GLY A 328 -1.57 16.26 -0.48
CA GLY A 328 -0.17 16.31 -0.90
C GLY A 328 -0.01 16.21 -2.41
N ARG A 329 1.24 16.27 -2.88
CA ARG A 329 1.58 16.21 -4.29
C ARG A 329 1.36 14.84 -4.88
N LEU A 330 0.80 14.79 -6.09
CA LEU A 330 0.72 13.58 -6.89
C LEU A 330 2.09 13.26 -7.52
N PRO A 331 2.43 11.98 -7.73
CA PRO A 331 3.70 11.59 -8.35
C PRO A 331 3.85 12.05 -9.80
N GLY A 332 2.76 12.04 -10.57
CA GLY A 332 2.71 12.45 -11.97
C GLY A 332 1.78 13.63 -12.21
N ALA A 333 1.82 14.13 -13.44
CA ALA A 333 0.94 15.22 -13.86
C ALA A 333 -0.51 14.73 -14.05
N LEU A 334 -1.47 15.58 -13.69
CA LEU A 334 -2.87 15.35 -14.01
C LEU A 334 -3.11 15.51 -15.52
N ALA A 335 -4.04 14.75 -16.07
CA ALA A 335 -4.47 14.92 -17.45
C ALA A 335 -5.18 16.27 -17.66
N PRO A 336 -5.04 16.89 -18.86
CA PRO A 336 -5.65 18.18 -19.16
C PRO A 336 -7.17 18.19 -18.96
N GLU A 337 -7.86 17.10 -19.28
CA GLU A 337 -9.30 16.97 -19.07
C GLU A 337 -9.72 17.05 -17.61
N ILE A 338 -8.91 16.49 -16.68
CA ILE A 338 -9.18 16.56 -15.24
C ILE A 338 -8.96 17.98 -14.72
N ILE A 339 -7.92 18.66 -15.21
CA ILE A 339 -7.67 20.07 -14.88
C ILE A 339 -8.82 20.97 -15.40
N ALA A 340 -9.29 20.72 -16.62
CA ALA A 340 -10.41 21.45 -17.20
C ALA A 340 -11.70 21.25 -16.39
N LEU A 341 -12.00 20.00 -16.03
CA LEU A 341 -13.17 19.65 -15.23
C LEU A 341 -13.12 20.30 -13.82
N ALA A 342 -11.95 20.34 -13.18
CA ALA A 342 -11.79 21.01 -11.90
C ALA A 342 -12.09 22.52 -12.01
N LYS A 343 -11.59 23.18 -13.07
CA LYS A 343 -11.84 24.59 -13.35
C LYS A 343 -13.31 24.89 -13.64
N GLU A 344 -13.97 24.04 -14.43
CA GLU A 344 -15.41 24.16 -14.74
C GLU A 344 -16.25 24.10 -13.45
N LYS A 345 -15.86 23.24 -12.49
CA LYS A 345 -16.51 23.13 -11.18
C LYS A 345 -16.13 24.25 -10.20
N GLY A 346 -15.23 25.18 -10.59
CA GLY A 346 -14.77 26.26 -9.72
C GLY A 346 -13.83 25.78 -8.60
N TYR A 347 -13.16 24.65 -8.76
CA TYR A 347 -12.20 24.14 -7.78
C TYR A 347 -10.83 24.76 -7.96
N GLU A 348 -10.15 25.01 -6.85
CA GLU A 348 -8.81 25.57 -6.79
C GLU A 348 -7.79 24.49 -6.39
N PHE A 349 -6.66 24.44 -7.13
CA PHE A 349 -5.53 23.58 -6.80
C PHE A 349 -4.68 24.23 -5.70
N THR A 350 -4.12 23.41 -4.83
CA THR A 350 -3.21 23.85 -3.78
C THR A 350 -1.93 23.03 -3.75
N ASP A 351 -0.83 23.66 -3.35
CA ASP A 351 0.44 23.00 -2.98
C ASP A 351 0.82 23.32 -1.53
N GLU A 352 -0.13 23.73 -0.72
CA GLU A 352 0.11 23.97 0.69
C GLU A 352 0.42 22.67 1.44
N ASP A 353 1.13 22.82 2.57
CA ASP A 353 1.36 21.69 3.46
C ASP A 353 0.01 21.17 3.98
N PRO A 354 -0.33 19.90 3.75
CA PRO A 354 -1.60 19.32 4.20
C PRO A 354 -1.85 19.47 5.70
N GLN A 355 -0.79 19.55 6.52
CA GLN A 355 -0.92 19.72 7.98
C GLN A 355 -1.58 21.04 8.36
N LYS A 356 -1.45 22.09 7.57
CA LYS A 356 -2.05 23.41 7.87
C LYS A 356 -3.57 23.38 8.02
N ASN A 357 -4.23 22.41 7.37
CA ASN A 357 -5.67 22.23 7.45
C ASN A 357 -6.14 21.57 8.77
N TYR A 358 -5.19 21.16 9.61
CA TYR A 358 -5.46 20.43 10.86
C TYR A 358 -4.69 21.07 12.01
N PRO A 359 -5.19 22.23 12.54
CA PRO A 359 -4.54 22.94 13.63
C PRO A 359 -4.50 22.12 14.92
N ASP A 360 -3.55 22.46 15.78
CA ASP A 360 -3.38 21.81 17.08
C ASP A 360 -4.65 21.90 17.92
N GLN A 361 -4.95 20.86 18.71
CA GLN A 361 -6.17 20.69 19.49
C GLN A 361 -5.93 20.38 20.97
N LEU A 362 -4.68 20.12 21.36
CA LEU A 362 -4.29 19.86 22.75
C LEU A 362 -3.79 21.18 23.36
N ASP A 363 -4.26 21.49 24.57
CA ASP A 363 -3.80 22.66 25.34
C ASP A 363 -2.39 22.44 25.94
#